data_64065bc48b775af462ca969c0429fa34
#
_entry.id   64065bc48b775af462ca969c0429fa34
#
_cell.length_a   1.000
_cell.length_b   1.000
_cell.length_c   1.000
_cell.angle_alpha   90.00
_cell.angle_beta   90.00
_cell.angle_gamma   90.00
#
_symmetry.space_group_name_H-M   'P 1'
#
loop_
_entity.id
_entity.type
_entity.pdbx_description
1 polymer ?
#
loop_
_entity_poly.entity_id
_entity_poly.type
_entity_poly.pdbx_seq_one_letter_code
_entity_poly.pdbx_strand_id
1 'polypeptide(L)'
;MPDPASNRSTAEWELMDFLIEQTHDNLYTIIVYTPEDWETLYTNSERRNLFDRPDGELQGEDKERIIQGFRVNAVDNREREALLDIGEYACSLHLFDRWILLQFGQEDHGVVLGYDPTTATNLESFVADCQPYIEPLLDRLVEEE
;
A
#
# COMPACT_ATOMS: atom_id res chain seq x y z
N MET A 1 -14.70 12.00 -22.40
CA MET A 1 -13.74 12.60 -21.49
C MET A 1 -12.94 11.51 -20.80
N PRO A 2 -11.65 11.66 -20.74
CA PRO A 2 -10.91 10.69 -19.97
C PRO A 2 -11.32 10.79 -18.51
N ASP A 3 -11.63 9.65 -17.94
CA ASP A 3 -11.81 9.50 -16.51
C ASP A 3 -10.49 9.93 -15.85
N PRO A 4 -10.51 10.60 -14.68
CA PRO A 4 -9.27 10.85 -13.95
C PRO A 4 -8.41 9.62 -13.81
N ALA A 5 -9.04 8.46 -13.70
CA ALA A 5 -8.36 7.18 -13.63
C ALA A 5 -7.69 6.79 -14.97
N SER A 6 -8.03 7.42 -16.09
CA SER A 6 -7.42 7.09 -17.38
C SER A 6 -5.95 7.48 -17.44
N ASN A 7 -5.46 8.31 -16.50
CA ASN A 7 -4.05 8.66 -16.39
C ASN A 7 -3.24 7.60 -15.65
N ARG A 8 -3.91 6.60 -15.12
CA ARG A 8 -3.23 5.52 -14.41
C ARG A 8 -2.67 4.51 -15.39
N SER A 9 -1.56 3.90 -15.00
CA SER A 9 -0.93 2.86 -15.81
C SER A 9 -1.74 1.57 -15.79
N THR A 10 -1.44 0.69 -16.74
CA THR A 10 -1.99 -0.65 -16.77
C THR A 10 -1.68 -1.40 -15.47
N ALA A 11 -0.44 -1.24 -14.95
CA ALA A 11 -0.04 -1.89 -13.70
C ALA A 11 -0.90 -1.44 -12.53
N GLU A 12 -1.23 -0.15 -12.46
CA GLU A 12 -2.09 0.37 -11.40
C GLU A 12 -3.51 -0.19 -11.48
N TRP A 13 -4.07 -0.23 -12.70
CA TRP A 13 -5.40 -0.79 -12.92
C TRP A 13 -5.46 -2.28 -12.59
N GLU A 14 -4.47 -3.04 -13.01
CA GLU A 14 -4.42 -4.48 -12.75
C GLU A 14 -4.34 -4.77 -11.26
N LEU A 15 -3.54 -4.00 -10.53
CA LEU A 15 -3.45 -4.14 -9.09
C LEU A 15 -4.80 -3.85 -8.41
N MET A 16 -5.45 -2.75 -8.81
CA MET A 16 -6.74 -2.36 -8.24
C MET A 16 -7.79 -3.43 -8.47
N ASP A 17 -7.92 -3.90 -9.70
CA ASP A 17 -8.92 -4.92 -10.05
C ASP A 17 -8.67 -6.22 -9.28
N PHE A 18 -7.41 -6.64 -9.20
CA PHE A 18 -7.04 -7.84 -8.47
C PHE A 18 -7.41 -7.73 -6.98
N LEU A 19 -7.05 -6.61 -6.36
CA LEU A 19 -7.29 -6.42 -4.92
C LEU A 19 -8.77 -6.30 -4.59
N ILE A 20 -9.54 -5.60 -5.41
CA ILE A 20 -10.98 -5.48 -5.20
C ILE A 20 -11.62 -6.86 -5.25
N GLU A 21 -11.23 -7.68 -6.23
CA GLU A 21 -11.75 -9.05 -6.35
C GLU A 21 -11.35 -9.91 -5.17
N GLN A 22 -10.07 -9.87 -4.77
CA GLN A 22 -9.57 -10.71 -3.68
C GLN A 22 -10.16 -10.37 -2.32
N THR A 23 -10.47 -9.12 -2.08
CA THR A 23 -11.01 -8.67 -0.80
C THR A 23 -12.53 -8.61 -0.77
N HIS A 24 -13.20 -8.96 -1.89
CA HIS A 24 -14.66 -8.92 -1.99
C HIS A 24 -15.24 -7.57 -1.53
N ASP A 25 -14.68 -6.48 -2.07
CA ASP A 25 -15.07 -5.10 -1.78
C ASP A 25 -14.75 -4.64 -0.34
N ASN A 26 -13.94 -5.38 0.37
CA ASN A 26 -13.46 -4.97 1.71
C ASN A 26 -12.12 -4.23 1.65
N LEU A 27 -11.65 -3.91 0.47
CA LEU A 27 -10.47 -3.05 0.29
C LEU A 27 -10.87 -1.61 0.61
N TYR A 28 -10.11 -0.97 1.50
CA TYR A 28 -10.36 0.41 1.90
C TYR A 28 -9.55 1.39 1.06
N THR A 29 -8.26 1.14 0.88
CA THR A 29 -7.38 2.09 0.23
C THR A 29 -6.14 1.43 -0.36
N ILE A 30 -5.58 2.09 -1.38
CA ILE A 30 -4.27 1.77 -1.92
C ILE A 30 -3.51 3.10 -1.98
N ILE A 31 -2.35 3.16 -1.31
CA ILE A 31 -1.50 4.34 -1.31
C ILE A 31 -0.15 3.95 -1.91
N VAL A 32 0.40 4.80 -2.76
CA VAL A 32 1.76 4.62 -3.26
C VAL A 32 2.61 5.79 -2.79
N TYR A 33 3.87 5.52 -2.50
CA TYR A 33 4.79 6.56 -2.06
C TYR A 33 6.15 6.42 -2.75
N THR A 34 6.81 7.54 -2.89
CA THR A 34 8.17 7.67 -3.41
C THR A 34 8.99 8.43 -2.38
N PRO A 35 10.29 8.67 -2.59
CA PRO A 35 11.09 9.41 -1.60
C PRO A 35 10.55 10.79 -1.26
N GLU A 36 9.90 11.46 -2.21
CA GLU A 36 9.47 12.84 -2.02
C GLU A 36 7.98 13.04 -2.06
N ASP A 37 7.23 12.03 -2.51
CA ASP A 37 5.82 12.20 -2.81
C ASP A 37 5.00 10.99 -2.39
N TRP A 38 3.69 11.12 -2.46
CA TRP A 38 2.76 10.02 -2.24
C TRP A 38 1.42 10.37 -2.84
N GLU A 39 0.63 9.35 -3.17
CA GLU A 39 -0.74 9.57 -3.62
C GLU A 39 -1.63 8.38 -3.26
N THR A 40 -2.93 8.64 -3.18
CA THR A 40 -3.93 7.58 -2.99
C THR A 40 -4.42 7.15 -4.37
N LEU A 41 -4.16 5.88 -4.71
CA LEU A 41 -4.64 5.31 -5.98
C LEU A 41 -6.12 4.92 -5.91
N TYR A 42 -6.56 4.50 -4.74
CA TYR A 42 -7.91 3.97 -4.56
C TYR A 42 -8.42 4.28 -3.17
N THR A 43 -9.66 4.69 -3.08
CA THR A 43 -10.38 4.84 -1.82
C THR A 43 -11.79 4.28 -2.01
N ASN A 44 -12.22 3.41 -1.12
CA ASN A 44 -13.59 2.89 -1.14
C ASN A 44 -14.52 3.97 -0.57
N SER A 45 -15.40 4.50 -1.41
CA SER A 45 -16.27 5.61 -1.04
C SER A 45 -17.28 5.26 0.07
N GLU A 46 -17.57 3.98 0.25
CA GLU A 46 -18.48 3.51 1.29
C GLU A 46 -17.77 3.25 2.62
N ARG A 47 -16.45 3.36 2.62
CA ARG A 47 -15.63 3.09 3.78
C ARG A 47 -14.86 4.34 4.16
N ARG A 48 -14.34 4.34 5.37
CA ARG A 48 -13.56 5.47 5.87
C ARG A 48 -12.17 5.49 5.21
N ASN A 49 -11.75 6.68 4.80
CA ASN A 49 -10.39 6.88 4.32
C ASN A 49 -9.40 6.71 5.48
N LEU A 50 -8.18 6.25 5.20
CA LEU A 50 -7.15 6.05 6.23
C LEU A 50 -6.91 7.31 7.07
N PHE A 51 -6.99 8.48 6.44
CA PHE A 51 -6.69 9.75 7.10
C PHE A 51 -7.91 10.42 7.71
N ASP A 52 -9.09 9.80 7.62
CA ASP A 52 -10.31 10.34 8.24
C ASP A 52 -10.34 10.02 9.71
N ARG A 53 -10.82 10.98 10.49
CA ARG A 53 -11.01 10.86 11.93
C ARG A 53 -12.42 11.32 12.28
N PRO A 54 -12.94 10.92 13.47
CA PRO A 54 -14.28 11.37 13.87
C PRO A 54 -14.44 12.90 13.91
N ASP A 55 -13.34 13.63 14.12
CA ASP A 55 -13.34 15.09 14.20
C ASP A 55 -12.87 15.77 12.93
N GLY A 56 -12.72 15.01 11.83
CA GLY A 56 -12.31 15.54 10.54
C GLY A 56 -11.07 14.86 9.98
N GLU A 57 -10.67 15.28 8.80
CA GLU A 57 -9.51 14.71 8.12
C GLU A 57 -8.21 15.22 8.75
N LEU A 58 -7.19 14.35 8.79
CA LEU A 58 -5.85 14.74 9.23
C LEU A 58 -5.29 15.84 8.34
N GLN A 59 -4.51 16.72 8.94
CA GLN A 59 -3.82 17.78 8.19
C GLN A 59 -2.64 17.21 7.41
N GLY A 60 -2.19 17.94 6.38
CA GLY A 60 -1.14 17.48 5.49
C GLY A 60 0.16 17.12 6.21
N GLU A 61 0.52 17.87 7.25
CA GLU A 61 1.71 17.60 8.04
C GLU A 61 1.66 16.24 8.74
N ASP A 62 0.49 15.88 9.27
CA ASP A 62 0.31 14.59 9.92
C ASP A 62 0.28 13.45 8.91
N LYS A 63 -0.32 13.69 7.74
CA LYS A 63 -0.31 12.71 6.65
C LYS A 63 1.13 12.40 6.24
N GLU A 64 1.95 13.43 6.06
CA GLU A 64 3.36 13.26 5.72
C GLU A 64 4.12 12.48 6.78
N ARG A 65 3.82 12.71 8.04
CA ARG A 65 4.45 11.97 9.13
C ARG A 65 4.14 10.47 9.04
N ILE A 66 2.89 10.14 8.72
CA ILE A 66 2.49 8.74 8.57
C ILE A 66 3.22 8.09 7.40
N ILE A 67 3.26 8.77 6.26
CA ILE A 67 3.95 8.25 5.07
C ILE A 67 5.44 8.10 5.35
N GLN A 68 6.04 9.07 6.03
CA GLN A 68 7.46 8.98 6.40
C GLN A 68 7.74 7.77 7.30
N GLY A 69 6.80 7.44 8.18
CA GLY A 69 6.90 6.24 8.99
C GLY A 69 6.99 4.97 8.17
N PHE A 70 6.23 4.88 7.07
CA PHE A 70 6.32 3.74 6.16
C PHE A 70 7.68 3.69 5.47
N ARG A 71 8.22 4.85 5.04
CA ARG A 71 9.54 4.91 4.41
C ARG A 71 10.63 4.40 5.37
N VAL A 72 10.59 4.86 6.61
CA VAL A 72 11.56 4.43 7.64
C VAL A 72 11.43 2.92 7.90
N ASN A 73 10.21 2.42 7.98
CA ASN A 73 9.98 0.99 8.21
C ASN A 73 10.60 0.14 7.09
N ALA A 74 10.46 0.59 5.84
CA ALA A 74 11.04 -0.13 4.70
C ALA A 74 12.58 -0.17 4.78
N VAL A 75 13.19 0.96 5.14
CA VAL A 75 14.66 1.04 5.30
C VAL A 75 15.12 0.11 6.42
N ASP A 76 14.43 0.12 7.55
CA ASP A 76 14.77 -0.73 8.69
C ASP A 76 14.70 -2.22 8.32
N ASN A 77 13.71 -2.61 7.54
CA ASN A 77 13.58 -4.01 7.12
C ASN A 77 14.66 -4.40 6.11
N ARG A 78 15.09 -3.47 5.26
CA ARG A 78 16.23 -3.71 4.37
C ARG A 78 17.53 -3.93 5.17
N GLU A 79 17.70 -3.19 6.24
CA GLU A 79 18.86 -3.40 7.12
C GLU A 79 18.82 -4.77 7.78
N ARG A 80 17.65 -5.20 8.23
CA ARG A 80 17.49 -6.54 8.81
C ARG A 80 17.81 -7.62 7.80
N GLU A 81 17.34 -7.44 6.56
CA GLU A 81 17.65 -8.36 5.46
C GLU A 81 19.16 -8.49 5.24
N ALA A 82 19.87 -7.35 5.29
CA ALA A 82 21.30 -7.33 5.06
C ALA A 82 22.11 -7.94 6.22
N LEU A 83 21.60 -7.81 7.45
CA LEU A 83 22.33 -8.25 8.65
C LEU A 83 21.96 -9.65 9.10
N LEU A 84 20.78 -10.12 8.76
CA LEU A 84 20.27 -11.42 9.22
C LEU A 84 20.15 -12.37 8.04
N ASP A 85 20.37 -13.66 8.29
CA ASP A 85 20.22 -14.69 7.27
C ASP A 85 18.77 -15.21 7.31
N ILE A 86 17.83 -14.38 6.89
CA ILE A 86 16.40 -14.69 6.94
C ILE A 86 15.70 -14.53 5.58
N GLY A 87 16.47 -14.27 4.52
CA GLY A 87 15.91 -14.13 3.18
C GLY A 87 15.54 -12.68 2.85
N GLU A 88 14.87 -12.51 1.73
CA GLU A 88 14.47 -11.18 1.25
C GLU A 88 13.22 -10.69 1.97
N TYR A 89 13.18 -9.40 2.23
CA TYR A 89 12.01 -8.73 2.78
C TYR A 89 10.87 -8.71 1.76
N ALA A 90 9.71 -9.21 2.14
CA ALA A 90 8.55 -9.24 1.26
C ALA A 90 7.55 -8.13 1.56
N CYS A 91 7.14 -8.03 2.83
CA CYS A 91 6.15 -7.03 3.22
C CYS A 91 6.12 -6.86 4.73
N SER A 92 5.45 -5.80 5.18
CA SER A 92 5.15 -5.58 6.59
C SER A 92 3.65 -5.62 6.80
N LEU A 93 3.22 -6.28 7.87
CA LEU A 93 1.82 -6.34 8.26
C LEU A 93 1.62 -5.50 9.52
N HIS A 94 0.64 -4.60 9.48
CA HIS A 94 0.25 -3.81 10.63
C HIS A 94 -1.22 -4.12 10.93
N LEU A 95 -1.46 -4.81 12.03
CA LEU A 95 -2.80 -5.24 12.40
C LEU A 95 -3.39 -4.31 13.46
N PHE A 96 -4.53 -3.71 13.13
CA PHE A 96 -5.31 -2.88 14.05
C PHE A 96 -6.72 -3.46 14.16
N ASP A 97 -7.46 -3.03 15.16
CA ASP A 97 -8.83 -3.52 15.38
C ASP A 97 -9.74 -3.34 14.17
N ARG A 98 -9.56 -2.25 13.44
CA ARG A 98 -10.44 -1.86 12.34
C ARG A 98 -9.78 -1.92 10.97
N TRP A 99 -8.48 -2.10 10.91
CA TRP A 99 -7.72 -2.04 9.67
C TRP A 99 -6.58 -3.03 9.68
N ILE A 100 -6.32 -3.64 8.54
CA ILE A 100 -5.04 -4.28 8.28
C ILE A 100 -4.34 -3.41 7.25
N LEU A 101 -3.09 -3.06 7.52
CA LEU A 101 -2.25 -2.35 6.57
C LEU A 101 -1.12 -3.28 6.14
N LEU A 102 -1.02 -3.53 4.84
CA LEU A 102 0.08 -4.28 4.25
C LEU A 102 0.96 -3.32 3.49
N GLN A 103 2.24 -3.33 3.80
CA GLN A 103 3.21 -2.46 3.15
C GLN A 103 4.19 -3.30 2.34
N PHE A 104 4.26 -3.04 1.04
CA PHE A 104 5.26 -3.58 0.14
C PHE A 104 6.19 -2.44 -0.22
N GLY A 105 7.48 -2.59 0.01
CA GLY A 105 8.40 -1.48 -0.21
C GLY A 105 9.77 -1.91 -0.69
N GLN A 106 10.40 -1.05 -1.49
CA GLN A 106 11.78 -1.15 -1.89
C GLN A 106 12.43 0.17 -1.52
N GLU A 107 13.09 0.20 -0.35
CA GLU A 107 13.68 1.44 0.15
C GLU A 107 12.64 2.56 0.30
N ASP A 108 12.74 3.60 -0.53
CA ASP A 108 11.91 4.79 -0.43
C ASP A 108 10.61 4.70 -1.22
N HIS A 109 10.43 3.64 -1.99
CA HIS A 109 9.25 3.44 -2.83
C HIS A 109 8.40 2.32 -2.25
N GLY A 110 7.10 2.48 -2.28
CA GLY A 110 6.25 1.42 -1.76
C GLY A 110 4.79 1.59 -2.05
N VAL A 111 4.05 0.54 -1.69
CA VAL A 111 2.61 0.47 -1.81
C VAL A 111 2.06 0.03 -0.46
N VAL A 112 1.05 0.73 0.03
CA VAL A 112 0.35 0.39 1.26
C VAL A 112 -1.08 0.05 0.92
N LEU A 113 -1.54 -1.13 1.34
CA LEU A 113 -2.91 -1.59 1.18
C LEU A 113 -3.61 -1.54 2.53
N GLY A 114 -4.82 -0.99 2.56
CA GLY A 114 -5.63 -1.01 3.76
C GLY A 114 -6.91 -1.76 3.49
N TYR A 115 -7.27 -2.71 4.34
CA TYR A 115 -8.49 -3.48 4.16
C TYR A 115 -9.06 -3.96 5.49
N ASP A 116 -10.30 -4.48 5.43
CA ASP A 116 -11.04 -4.91 6.61
C ASP A 116 -10.40 -6.14 7.25
N PRO A 117 -10.13 -6.12 8.58
CA PRO A 117 -9.55 -7.27 9.28
C PRO A 117 -10.40 -8.54 9.24
N THR A 118 -11.71 -8.39 8.97
CA THR A 118 -12.59 -9.55 8.88
C THR A 118 -12.52 -10.25 7.53
N THR A 119 -11.77 -9.71 6.59
CA THR A 119 -11.56 -10.32 5.29
C THR A 119 -10.87 -11.67 5.49
N ALA A 120 -11.56 -12.75 5.10
CA ALA A 120 -11.04 -14.10 5.28
C ALA A 120 -9.99 -14.39 4.19
N THR A 121 -8.73 -14.24 4.53
CA THR A 121 -7.65 -14.56 3.62
C THR A 121 -6.60 -15.40 4.33
N ASN A 122 -5.97 -16.28 3.56
CA ASN A 122 -4.72 -16.88 3.99
C ASN A 122 -3.66 -15.83 3.69
N LEU A 123 -3.09 -15.23 4.72
CA LEU A 123 -2.19 -14.10 4.56
C LEU A 123 -0.97 -14.44 3.69
N GLU A 124 -0.38 -15.59 3.90
CA GLU A 124 0.79 -16.02 3.12
C GLU A 124 0.46 -16.11 1.64
N SER A 125 -0.66 -16.75 1.29
CA SER A 125 -1.12 -16.86 -0.09
C SER A 125 -1.49 -15.50 -0.66
N PHE A 126 -2.15 -14.66 0.14
CA PHE A 126 -2.55 -13.32 -0.31
C PHE A 126 -1.32 -12.48 -0.66
N VAL A 127 -0.30 -12.48 0.18
CA VAL A 127 0.94 -11.75 -0.07
C VAL A 127 1.60 -12.27 -1.35
N ALA A 128 1.71 -13.59 -1.50
CA ALA A 128 2.31 -14.20 -2.69
C ALA A 128 1.54 -13.83 -3.95
N ASP A 129 0.20 -13.81 -3.87
CA ASP A 129 -0.64 -13.48 -5.02
C ASP A 129 -0.59 -11.98 -5.37
N CYS A 130 -0.31 -11.12 -4.39
CA CYS A 130 -0.15 -9.67 -4.63
C CYS A 130 1.15 -9.33 -5.35
N GLN A 131 2.21 -10.07 -5.09
CA GLN A 131 3.55 -9.73 -5.57
C GLN A 131 3.65 -9.50 -7.08
N PRO A 132 3.05 -10.37 -7.94
CA PRO A 132 3.11 -10.14 -9.38
C PRO A 132 2.47 -8.83 -9.84
N TYR A 133 1.59 -8.27 -9.04
CA TYR A 133 0.95 -6.99 -9.36
C TYR A 133 1.67 -5.81 -8.73
N ILE A 134 2.33 -6.02 -7.59
CA ILE A 134 3.05 -4.98 -6.87
C ILE A 134 4.40 -4.67 -7.54
N GLU A 135 5.16 -5.71 -7.91
CA GLU A 135 6.50 -5.53 -8.48
C GLU A 135 6.55 -4.64 -9.71
N PRO A 136 5.69 -4.83 -10.73
CA PRO A 136 5.70 -3.95 -11.89
C PRO A 136 5.40 -2.49 -11.54
N LEU A 137 4.53 -2.26 -10.55
CA LEU A 137 4.19 -0.92 -10.11
C LEU A 137 5.39 -0.26 -9.41
N LEU A 138 6.08 -1.00 -8.53
CA LEU A 138 7.26 -0.49 -7.85
C LEU A 138 8.37 -0.17 -8.83
N ASP A 139 8.62 -1.05 -9.80
CA ASP A 139 9.62 -0.82 -10.83
C ASP A 139 9.33 0.45 -11.62
N ARG A 140 8.07 0.67 -11.94
CA ARG A 140 7.65 1.87 -12.66
C ARG A 140 7.87 3.12 -11.82
N LEU A 141 7.57 3.08 -10.52
CA LEU A 141 7.79 4.22 -9.63
C LEU A 141 9.28 4.60 -9.57
N VAL A 142 10.14 3.61 -9.54
CA VAL A 142 11.59 3.84 -9.55
C VAL A 142 12.04 4.47 -10.88
N GLU A 143 11.51 3.98 -12.00
CA GLU A 143 11.87 4.49 -13.33
C GLU A 143 11.42 5.93 -13.57
N GLU A 144 10.35 6.36 -12.93
CA GLU A 144 9.83 7.73 -13.09
C GLU A 144 10.64 8.78 -12.33
N GLU A 145 11.61 8.35 -11.57
CA GLU A 145 12.55 9.25 -10.89
C GLU A 145 13.82 9.40 -11.72
#